data_1835c9c422c32da657795bb75ea7b486
#
_entry.id   1835c9c422c32da657795bb75ea7b486
#
_cell.length_a   1.000
_cell.length_b   1.000
_cell.length_c   1.000
_cell.angle_alpha   90.00
_cell.angle_beta   90.00
_cell.angle_gamma   90.00
#
_symmetry.space_group_name_H-M   'P 1'
#
loop_
_entity.id
_entity.type
_entity.pdbx_description
1 polymer ?
#
loop_
_entity_poly.entity_id
_entity_poly.type
_entity_poly.pdbx_seq_one_letter_code
_entity_poly.pdbx_strand_id
1 'polypeptide(L)'
;DDGEPSTSADTNGIFELPNDPQDIISFGGSDNSSGVDLTNLSLSYKASSSTSRVVSALTSLDYANTGSTDINTLLNLDSSIDIYSDNPVTGVNSSSAANKYYEANAQIFVLAYALQAFVNETNTSSNNTKTFFESLYTSIQQNFDSGVINLSEFIETSSFIDGYIDSVLSANNISLSSSASDDISSSVSSDLKSIVKSVVEKISVRNDSTATSAITNYATGTFLNDVIALANGTADAVRIASYSSNLNSLIASDQNIDES
;
A
#
# COMPACT_ATOMS: atom_id res chain seq x y z
N ASP A 1 -0.95 8.08 -24.07
CA ASP A 1 -1.83 8.42 -25.19
C ASP A 1 -1.58 9.89 -25.58
N ASP A 2 -1.32 10.11 -26.87
CA ASP A 2 -0.96 11.43 -27.39
C ASP A 2 -2.18 12.39 -27.28
N GLY A 3 -2.17 13.29 -26.31
CA GLY A 3 -3.16 14.34 -26.17
C GLY A 3 -3.86 14.45 -24.82
N GLU A 4 -3.57 13.57 -23.87
CA GLU A 4 -4.07 13.70 -22.51
C GLU A 4 -3.27 14.79 -21.75
N PRO A 5 -3.94 15.65 -20.95
CA PRO A 5 -3.25 16.65 -20.16
C PRO A 5 -2.39 15.99 -19.10
N SER A 6 -1.13 16.40 -18.99
CA SER A 6 -0.19 15.91 -17.98
C SER A 6 0.48 17.05 -17.26
N THR A 7 0.85 16.83 -16.01
CA THR A 7 1.59 17.78 -15.16
C THR A 7 2.45 17.00 -14.18
N SER A 8 3.37 17.69 -13.52
CA SER A 8 4.16 17.14 -12.42
C SER A 8 3.73 17.79 -11.11
N ALA A 9 3.71 17.02 -10.03
CA ALA A 9 3.53 17.57 -8.70
C ALA A 9 4.77 18.38 -8.28
N ASP A 10 4.54 19.44 -7.51
CA ASP A 10 5.60 20.18 -6.86
C ASP A 10 6.20 19.45 -5.64
N THR A 11 7.12 20.09 -4.91
CA THR A 11 7.76 19.54 -3.72
C THR A 11 6.80 19.27 -2.55
N ASN A 12 5.59 19.79 -2.60
CA ASN A 12 4.53 19.58 -1.61
C ASN A 12 3.50 18.54 -2.10
N GLY A 13 3.73 17.91 -3.27
CA GLY A 13 2.81 16.98 -3.88
C GLY A 13 1.58 17.64 -4.53
N ILE A 14 1.60 18.97 -4.73
CA ILE A 14 0.50 19.72 -5.34
C ILE A 14 0.68 19.73 -6.86
N PHE A 15 -0.39 19.47 -7.58
CA PHE A 15 -0.42 19.49 -9.04
C PHE A 15 -1.66 20.24 -9.56
N GLU A 16 -1.52 20.81 -10.74
CA GLU A 16 -2.63 21.45 -11.47
C GLU A 16 -2.75 20.83 -12.86
N LEU A 17 -3.96 20.48 -13.25
CA LEU A 17 -4.26 20.00 -14.60
C LEU A 17 -5.06 21.07 -15.35
N PRO A 18 -4.74 21.33 -16.62
CA PRO A 18 -5.28 22.47 -17.37
C PRO A 18 -6.77 22.37 -17.70
N ASN A 19 -7.34 21.17 -17.61
CA ASN A 19 -8.76 20.92 -17.86
C ASN A 19 -9.33 20.12 -16.71
N ASP A 20 -10.64 20.00 -16.64
CA ASP A 20 -11.34 19.15 -15.69
C ASP A 20 -11.19 17.69 -16.11
N PRO A 21 -10.19 16.95 -15.60
CA PRO A 21 -9.92 15.60 -16.04
C PRO A 21 -11.01 14.67 -15.55
N GLN A 22 -11.26 13.64 -16.31
CA GLN A 22 -12.22 12.62 -15.90
C GLN A 22 -11.59 11.71 -14.83
N ASP A 23 -10.51 11.04 -15.15
CA ASP A 23 -9.76 10.22 -14.22
C ASP A 23 -8.31 10.71 -14.14
N ILE A 24 -7.65 10.49 -13.01
CA ILE A 24 -6.25 10.87 -12.82
C ILE A 24 -5.45 9.62 -12.50
N ILE A 25 -4.31 9.47 -13.17
CA ILE A 25 -3.31 8.47 -12.84
C ILE A 25 -2.02 9.20 -12.49
N SER A 26 -1.55 9.00 -11.26
CA SER A 26 -0.26 9.47 -10.79
C SER A 26 0.74 8.32 -10.85
N PHE A 27 1.93 8.57 -11.37
CA PHE A 27 3.00 7.57 -11.41
C PHE A 27 4.37 8.22 -11.27
N GLY A 28 5.30 7.50 -10.71
CA GLY A 28 6.68 7.93 -10.53
C GLY A 28 6.87 8.97 -9.44
N GLY A 29 8.05 9.55 -9.42
CA GLY A 29 8.45 10.56 -8.45
C GLY A 29 9.29 10.00 -7.31
N SER A 30 9.49 10.82 -6.30
CA SER A 30 10.18 10.44 -5.06
C SER A 30 9.43 10.99 -3.85
N ASP A 31 9.45 10.25 -2.77
CA ASP A 31 8.99 10.76 -1.48
C ASP A 31 10.05 11.70 -0.90
N ASN A 32 9.70 12.96 -0.75
CA ASN A 32 10.63 13.98 -0.24
C ASN A 32 11.05 13.76 1.23
N SER A 33 10.27 13.01 1.99
CA SER A 33 10.55 12.76 3.40
C SER A 33 11.53 11.60 3.61
N SER A 34 11.45 10.58 2.77
CA SER A 34 12.28 9.38 2.84
C SER A 34 13.34 9.28 1.73
N GLY A 35 13.24 10.13 0.69
CA GLY A 35 14.10 10.04 -0.50
C GLY A 35 13.84 8.81 -1.37
N VAL A 36 12.81 8.04 -1.07
CA VAL A 36 12.49 6.78 -1.77
C VAL A 36 11.98 7.07 -3.18
N ASP A 37 12.53 6.34 -4.14
CA ASP A 37 12.06 6.35 -5.52
C ASP A 37 10.73 5.60 -5.64
N LEU A 38 9.68 6.32 -6.06
CA LEU A 38 8.33 5.81 -6.28
C LEU A 38 8.05 5.50 -7.75
N THR A 39 9.09 5.34 -8.58
CA THR A 39 8.96 5.14 -10.03
C THR A 39 8.03 3.98 -10.38
N ASN A 40 7.96 2.97 -9.53
CA ASN A 40 7.11 1.80 -9.75
C ASN A 40 5.71 1.93 -9.12
N LEU A 41 5.42 3.02 -8.43
CA LEU A 41 4.11 3.26 -7.83
C LEU A 41 3.20 3.99 -8.81
N SER A 42 1.99 3.49 -8.95
CA SER A 42 0.91 4.20 -9.63
C SER A 42 -0.30 4.25 -8.73
N LEU A 43 -0.83 5.46 -8.56
CA LEU A 43 -2.07 5.71 -7.83
C LEU A 43 -3.11 6.29 -8.78
N SER A 44 -4.38 6.02 -8.51
CA SER A 44 -5.49 6.40 -9.38
C SER A 44 -6.56 7.16 -8.61
N TYR A 45 -7.28 7.98 -9.34
CA TYR A 45 -8.41 8.77 -8.86
C TYR A 45 -9.51 8.74 -9.90
N LYS A 46 -10.71 8.41 -9.49
CA LYS A 46 -11.89 8.40 -10.34
C LYS A 46 -12.51 9.79 -10.39
N ALA A 47 -12.96 10.23 -11.54
CA ALA A 47 -13.61 11.51 -11.70
C ALA A 47 -14.76 11.68 -10.69
N SER A 48 -14.72 12.78 -9.96
CA SER A 48 -15.77 13.20 -9.04
C SER A 48 -16.13 14.66 -9.30
N SER A 49 -17.22 15.12 -8.71
CA SER A 49 -17.64 16.52 -8.77
C SER A 49 -16.82 17.47 -7.89
N SER A 50 -15.85 16.96 -7.16
CA SER A 50 -14.99 17.77 -6.28
C SER A 50 -14.02 18.64 -7.06
N THR A 51 -13.86 19.88 -6.63
CA THR A 51 -12.85 20.82 -7.17
C THR A 51 -11.48 20.63 -6.54
N SER A 52 -11.42 20.07 -5.34
CA SER A 52 -10.20 19.60 -4.68
C SER A 52 -10.05 18.10 -4.93
N ARG A 53 -8.87 17.65 -5.28
CA ARG A 53 -8.63 16.24 -5.64
C ARG A 53 -7.42 15.71 -4.95
N VAL A 54 -7.60 14.60 -4.28
CA VAL A 54 -6.53 13.87 -3.59
C VAL A 54 -6.34 12.54 -4.28
N VAL A 55 -5.15 12.31 -4.82
CA VAL A 55 -4.75 11.00 -5.36
C VAL A 55 -4.05 10.23 -4.24
N SER A 56 -4.63 9.13 -3.80
CA SER A 56 -4.18 8.37 -2.64
C SER A 56 -4.36 6.87 -2.84
N ALA A 57 -3.91 6.07 -1.89
CA ALA A 57 -4.15 4.62 -1.92
C ALA A 57 -5.64 4.29 -1.80
N LEU A 58 -6.40 5.07 -1.02
CA LEU A 58 -7.85 4.84 -0.89
C LEU A 58 -8.63 5.26 -2.13
N THR A 59 -8.25 6.35 -2.82
CA THR A 59 -8.86 6.69 -4.11
C THR A 59 -8.51 5.67 -5.19
N SER A 60 -7.31 5.07 -5.11
CA SER A 60 -6.92 3.98 -6.01
C SER A 60 -7.72 2.71 -5.75
N LEU A 61 -8.01 2.41 -4.49
CA LEU A 61 -8.88 1.31 -4.11
C LEU A 61 -10.32 1.53 -4.61
N ASP A 62 -10.83 2.76 -4.50
CA ASP A 62 -12.15 3.09 -5.05
C ASP A 62 -12.18 3.09 -6.58
N TYR A 63 -11.11 3.49 -7.23
CA TYR A 63 -10.98 3.39 -8.69
C TYR A 63 -11.08 1.93 -9.15
N ALA A 64 -10.56 1.00 -8.37
CA ALA A 64 -10.66 -0.44 -8.62
C ALA A 64 -12.01 -1.04 -8.20
N ASN A 65 -12.85 -0.26 -7.52
CA ASN A 65 -14.16 -0.70 -7.03
C ASN A 65 -15.12 -0.94 -8.20
N THR A 66 -15.50 -2.19 -8.40
CA THR A 66 -16.50 -2.62 -9.38
C THR A 66 -17.88 -2.87 -8.75
N GLY A 67 -17.98 -2.77 -7.43
CA GLY A 67 -19.21 -2.97 -6.64
C GLY A 67 -19.99 -1.69 -6.42
N SER A 68 -21.01 -1.78 -5.59
CA SER A 68 -21.89 -0.66 -5.21
C SER A 68 -21.62 -0.12 -3.80
N THR A 69 -20.79 -0.80 -3.01
CA THR A 69 -20.47 -0.39 -1.64
C THR A 69 -19.32 0.62 -1.70
N ASP A 70 -19.49 1.76 -1.07
CA ASP A 70 -18.47 2.79 -1.03
C ASP A 70 -17.32 2.39 -0.09
N ILE A 71 -16.14 2.97 -0.33
CA ILE A 71 -14.91 2.63 0.40
C ILE A 71 -15.01 3.00 1.88
N ASN A 72 -15.68 4.10 2.23
CA ASN A 72 -15.84 4.50 3.63
C ASN A 72 -16.61 3.42 4.41
N THR A 73 -17.67 2.88 3.81
CA THR A 73 -18.44 1.78 4.40
C THR A 73 -17.60 0.51 4.51
N LEU A 74 -16.89 0.13 3.45
CA LEU A 74 -16.04 -1.07 3.43
C LEU A 74 -14.95 -1.05 4.51
N LEU A 75 -14.37 0.12 4.76
CA LEU A 75 -13.27 0.30 5.70
C LEU A 75 -13.71 0.83 7.07
N ASN A 76 -15.03 0.97 7.27
CA ASN A 76 -15.61 1.53 8.50
C ASN A 76 -15.01 2.91 8.85
N LEU A 77 -14.84 3.76 7.84
CA LEU A 77 -14.41 5.14 8.01
C LEU A 77 -15.60 6.02 8.41
N ASP A 78 -15.30 7.13 9.06
CA ASP A 78 -16.32 8.11 9.43
C ASP A 78 -16.93 8.75 8.19
N SER A 79 -18.24 8.91 8.17
CA SER A 79 -18.99 9.48 7.05
C SER A 79 -18.68 10.97 6.78
N SER A 80 -18.00 11.65 7.69
CA SER A 80 -17.50 13.01 7.48
C SER A 80 -16.23 13.07 6.62
N ILE A 81 -15.57 11.94 6.38
CA ILE A 81 -14.37 11.85 5.53
C ILE A 81 -14.80 11.76 4.07
N ASP A 82 -14.30 12.68 3.27
CA ASP A 82 -14.38 12.62 1.80
C ASP A 82 -13.00 12.22 1.23
N ILE A 83 -12.83 10.95 0.88
CA ILE A 83 -11.56 10.42 0.35
C ILE A 83 -11.09 11.12 -0.92
N TYR A 84 -11.96 11.85 -1.61
CA TYR A 84 -11.65 12.56 -2.85
C TYR A 84 -11.10 13.97 -2.64
N SER A 85 -11.41 14.59 -1.50
CA SER A 85 -11.02 15.97 -1.19
C SER A 85 -10.20 16.11 0.07
N ASP A 86 -10.35 15.20 1.03
CA ASP A 86 -9.61 15.23 2.29
C ASP A 86 -8.23 14.60 2.11
N ASN A 87 -7.18 15.37 2.39
CA ASN A 87 -5.84 14.83 2.38
C ASN A 87 -5.58 14.02 3.66
N PRO A 88 -5.31 12.69 3.57
CA PRO A 88 -5.13 11.85 4.73
C PRO A 88 -4.00 12.30 5.65
N VAL A 89 -3.00 13.01 5.13
CA VAL A 89 -1.82 13.43 5.91
C VAL A 89 -2.08 14.73 6.69
N THR A 90 -2.80 15.70 6.11
CA THR A 90 -2.94 17.03 6.72
C THR A 90 -3.88 17.06 7.94
N GLY A 91 -4.80 16.10 8.05
CA GLY A 91 -5.77 16.00 9.14
C GLY A 91 -5.28 15.20 10.34
N VAL A 92 -4.12 14.61 10.27
CA VAL A 92 -3.58 13.74 11.32
C VAL A 92 -3.51 14.49 12.66
N ASN A 93 -3.92 13.81 13.73
CA ASN A 93 -4.07 14.35 15.10
C ASN A 93 -5.17 15.39 15.30
N SER A 94 -5.95 15.76 14.29
CA SER A 94 -7.08 16.66 14.45
C SER A 94 -8.30 15.98 15.07
N SER A 95 -8.49 14.70 14.80
CA SER A 95 -9.59 13.90 15.31
C SER A 95 -9.31 12.38 15.20
N SER A 96 -10.07 11.58 15.94
CA SER A 96 -10.03 10.12 15.82
C SER A 96 -10.41 9.64 14.42
N ALA A 97 -11.35 10.30 13.74
CA ALA A 97 -11.75 10.00 12.37
C ALA A 97 -10.59 10.23 11.39
N ALA A 98 -9.89 11.37 11.50
CA ALA A 98 -8.74 11.70 10.68
C ALA A 98 -7.58 10.71 10.89
N ASN A 99 -7.34 10.28 12.13
CA ASN A 99 -6.31 9.29 12.43
C ASN A 99 -6.64 7.93 11.79
N LYS A 100 -7.89 7.47 11.90
CA LYS A 100 -8.34 6.23 11.23
C LYS A 100 -8.22 6.32 9.70
N TYR A 101 -8.53 7.47 9.14
CA TYR A 101 -8.41 7.71 7.70
C TYR A 101 -6.95 7.60 7.25
N TYR A 102 -6.03 8.27 7.97
CA TYR A 102 -4.59 8.16 7.70
C TYR A 102 -4.09 6.72 7.84
N GLU A 103 -4.47 6.05 8.93
CA GLU A 103 -4.10 4.66 9.19
C GLU A 103 -4.56 3.73 8.06
N ALA A 104 -5.83 3.80 7.67
CA ALA A 104 -6.37 3.01 6.57
C ALA A 104 -5.64 3.28 5.24
N ASN A 105 -5.37 4.55 4.93
CA ASN A 105 -4.61 4.92 3.73
C ASN A 105 -3.19 4.34 3.76
N ALA A 106 -2.50 4.41 4.90
CA ALA A 106 -1.15 3.88 5.05
C ALA A 106 -1.11 2.34 4.92
N GLN A 107 -2.07 1.64 5.51
CA GLN A 107 -2.17 0.18 5.40
C GLN A 107 -2.40 -0.27 3.96
N ILE A 108 -3.36 0.34 3.26
CA ILE A 108 -3.67 0.04 1.86
C ILE A 108 -2.46 0.37 0.97
N PHE A 109 -1.80 1.50 1.24
CA PHE A 109 -0.59 1.89 0.52
C PHE A 109 0.51 0.84 0.65
N VAL A 110 0.85 0.43 1.87
CA VAL A 110 1.91 -0.56 2.13
C VAL A 110 1.59 -1.90 1.48
N LEU A 111 0.35 -2.38 1.59
CA LEU A 111 -0.07 -3.63 0.97
C LEU A 111 0.09 -3.61 -0.56
N ALA A 112 -0.43 -2.56 -1.21
CA ALA A 112 -0.36 -2.45 -2.66
C ALA A 112 1.09 -2.25 -3.15
N TYR A 113 1.84 -1.37 -2.47
CA TYR A 113 3.19 -0.99 -2.89
C TYR A 113 4.19 -2.12 -2.73
N ALA A 114 4.16 -2.83 -1.61
CA ALA A 114 5.03 -3.98 -1.39
C ALA A 114 4.84 -5.06 -2.46
N LEU A 115 3.59 -5.39 -2.77
CA LEU A 115 3.31 -6.41 -3.78
C LEU A 115 3.63 -5.94 -5.19
N GLN A 116 3.40 -4.68 -5.50
CA GLN A 116 3.79 -4.10 -6.77
C GLN A 116 5.31 -4.19 -6.97
N ALA A 117 6.09 -3.81 -5.97
CA ALA A 117 7.54 -3.92 -6.03
C ALA A 117 8.00 -5.38 -6.22
N PHE A 118 7.42 -6.30 -5.46
CA PHE A 118 7.74 -7.72 -5.61
C PHE A 118 7.43 -8.25 -7.01
N VAL A 119 6.25 -7.94 -7.54
CA VAL A 119 5.82 -8.38 -8.88
C VAL A 119 6.68 -7.76 -9.98
N ASN A 120 7.01 -6.47 -9.86
CA ASN A 120 7.86 -5.79 -10.84
C ASN A 120 9.25 -6.42 -10.95
N GLU A 121 9.83 -6.86 -9.83
CA GLU A 121 11.12 -7.54 -9.83
C GLU A 121 11.05 -8.97 -10.37
N THR A 122 9.95 -9.67 -10.14
CA THR A 122 9.79 -11.07 -10.57
C THR A 122 9.25 -11.22 -11.98
N ASN A 123 8.50 -10.22 -12.49
CA ASN A 123 7.81 -10.27 -13.77
C ASN A 123 7.90 -8.96 -14.53
N THR A 124 8.84 -8.87 -15.45
CA THR A 124 9.08 -7.67 -16.27
C THR A 124 8.03 -7.42 -17.37
N SER A 125 6.98 -8.24 -17.45
CA SER A 125 6.14 -8.31 -18.65
C SER A 125 4.91 -7.42 -18.67
N SER A 126 4.40 -6.93 -17.52
CA SER A 126 3.31 -5.95 -17.52
C SER A 126 3.03 -5.37 -16.12
N ASN A 127 3.30 -4.10 -15.95
CA ASN A 127 2.91 -3.36 -14.75
C ASN A 127 1.43 -2.96 -14.85
N ASN A 128 0.54 -3.81 -14.39
CA ASN A 128 -0.86 -3.43 -14.26
C ASN A 128 -1.19 -3.13 -12.78
N THR A 129 -0.91 -1.90 -12.36
CA THR A 129 -1.21 -1.41 -11.00
C THR A 129 -2.67 -1.60 -10.62
N LYS A 130 -3.56 -1.52 -11.58
CA LYS A 130 -4.98 -1.75 -11.38
C LYS A 130 -5.25 -3.13 -10.78
N THR A 131 -4.52 -4.15 -11.20
CA THR A 131 -4.69 -5.53 -10.68
C THR A 131 -4.42 -5.63 -9.18
N PHE A 132 -3.47 -4.85 -8.63
CA PHE A 132 -3.18 -4.87 -7.19
C PHE A 132 -4.35 -4.33 -6.38
N PHE A 133 -4.88 -3.17 -6.75
CA PHE A 133 -6.04 -2.58 -6.09
C PHE A 133 -7.33 -3.37 -6.35
N GLU A 134 -7.51 -3.95 -7.54
CA GLU A 134 -8.65 -4.84 -7.84
C GLU A 134 -8.64 -6.10 -6.96
N SER A 135 -7.51 -6.74 -6.81
CA SER A 135 -7.35 -7.91 -5.94
C SER A 135 -7.56 -7.54 -4.48
N LEU A 136 -7.05 -6.39 -4.05
CA LEU A 136 -7.24 -5.89 -2.70
C LEU A 136 -8.70 -5.56 -2.41
N TYR A 137 -9.36 -4.83 -3.33
CA TYR A 137 -10.79 -4.53 -3.22
C TYR A 137 -11.61 -5.82 -3.12
N THR A 138 -11.35 -6.80 -3.99
CA THR A 138 -12.07 -8.08 -3.98
C THR A 138 -11.90 -8.80 -2.65
N SER A 139 -10.70 -8.83 -2.11
CA SER A 139 -10.43 -9.46 -0.81
C SER A 139 -11.14 -8.73 0.33
N ILE A 140 -11.17 -7.40 0.31
CA ILE A 140 -11.90 -6.58 1.29
C ILE A 140 -13.41 -6.85 1.18
N GLN A 141 -13.98 -6.82 -0.02
CA GLN A 141 -15.40 -7.05 -0.23
C GLN A 141 -15.85 -8.43 0.25
N GLN A 142 -15.09 -9.48 -0.04
CA GLN A 142 -15.39 -10.84 0.41
C GLN A 142 -15.45 -10.96 1.93
N ASN A 143 -14.56 -10.28 2.63
CA ASN A 143 -14.56 -10.28 4.10
C ASN A 143 -15.69 -9.40 4.64
N PHE A 144 -15.96 -8.25 4.05
CA PHE A 144 -17.10 -7.41 4.41
C PHE A 144 -18.42 -8.19 4.30
N ASP A 145 -18.63 -8.91 3.21
CA ASP A 145 -19.81 -9.77 3.00
C ASP A 145 -19.88 -10.92 4.03
N SER A 146 -18.75 -11.31 4.61
CA SER A 146 -18.66 -12.28 5.71
C SER A 146 -18.94 -11.68 7.09
N GLY A 147 -19.19 -10.37 7.17
CA GLY A 147 -19.52 -9.65 8.40
C GLY A 147 -18.33 -9.03 9.13
N VAL A 148 -17.14 -9.06 8.54
CA VAL A 148 -15.96 -8.32 9.03
C VAL A 148 -16.08 -6.87 8.54
N ILE A 149 -16.17 -5.92 9.45
CA ILE A 149 -16.47 -4.51 9.14
C ILE A 149 -15.37 -3.54 9.58
N ASN A 150 -14.20 -4.04 9.98
CA ASN A 150 -13.12 -3.21 10.49
C ASN A 150 -11.80 -3.62 9.85
N LEU A 151 -11.09 -2.68 9.21
CA LEU A 151 -9.84 -2.98 8.52
C LEU A 151 -8.77 -3.55 9.46
N SER A 152 -8.68 -3.07 10.69
CA SER A 152 -7.77 -3.63 11.69
C SER A 152 -8.09 -5.08 12.04
N GLU A 153 -9.38 -5.44 12.12
CA GLU A 153 -9.82 -6.84 12.31
C GLU A 153 -9.51 -7.71 11.09
N PHE A 154 -9.54 -7.14 9.89
CA PHE A 154 -9.13 -7.79 8.66
C PHE A 154 -7.68 -8.27 8.68
N ILE A 155 -6.81 -7.38 9.14
CA ILE A 155 -5.37 -7.59 9.14
C ILE A 155 -4.97 -8.57 10.22
N GLU A 156 -5.69 -8.59 11.35
CA GLU A 156 -5.51 -9.57 12.43
C GLU A 156 -5.84 -10.99 11.97
N THR A 157 -6.71 -11.16 10.99
CA THR A 157 -6.89 -12.47 10.37
C THR A 157 -5.77 -12.74 9.38
N SER A 158 -4.77 -13.54 9.77
CA SER A 158 -3.66 -13.94 8.89
C SER A 158 -4.12 -14.47 7.53
N SER A 159 -5.33 -14.99 7.45
CA SER A 159 -5.95 -15.46 6.21
C SER A 159 -6.23 -14.35 5.19
N PHE A 160 -6.43 -13.10 5.60
CA PHE A 160 -6.68 -12.01 4.65
C PHE A 160 -5.43 -11.63 3.86
N ILE A 161 -4.33 -11.31 4.56
CA ILE A 161 -3.07 -10.93 3.89
C ILE A 161 -2.56 -12.10 3.03
N ASP A 162 -2.62 -13.32 3.55
CA ASP A 162 -2.23 -14.51 2.82
C ASP A 162 -3.05 -14.67 1.55
N GLY A 163 -4.37 -14.57 1.63
CA GLY A 163 -5.26 -14.68 0.48
C GLY A 163 -5.08 -13.55 -0.54
N TYR A 164 -4.83 -12.33 -0.07
CA TYR A 164 -4.55 -11.19 -0.95
C TYR A 164 -3.23 -11.39 -1.71
N ILE A 165 -2.15 -11.75 -1.02
CA ILE A 165 -0.86 -12.02 -1.64
C ILE A 165 -0.98 -13.15 -2.67
N ASP A 166 -1.61 -14.27 -2.32
CA ASP A 166 -1.81 -15.40 -3.24
C ASP A 166 -2.64 -14.99 -4.47
N SER A 167 -3.66 -14.15 -4.30
CA SER A 167 -4.47 -13.61 -5.39
C SER A 167 -3.65 -12.77 -6.35
N VAL A 168 -2.83 -11.84 -5.82
CA VAL A 168 -1.96 -10.97 -6.65
C VAL A 168 -0.92 -11.80 -7.40
N LEU A 169 -0.24 -12.72 -6.73
CA LEU A 169 0.77 -13.57 -7.37
C LEU A 169 0.15 -14.41 -8.48
N SER A 170 -1.02 -15.01 -8.23
CA SER A 170 -1.75 -15.79 -9.23
C SER A 170 -2.17 -14.95 -10.42
N ALA A 171 -2.72 -13.75 -10.20
CA ALA A 171 -3.15 -12.83 -11.26
C ALA A 171 -1.98 -12.40 -12.16
N ASN A 172 -0.77 -12.37 -11.63
CA ASN A 172 0.45 -12.04 -12.38
C ASN A 172 1.21 -13.27 -12.89
N ASN A 173 0.63 -14.47 -12.82
CA ASN A 173 1.23 -15.74 -13.22
C ASN A 173 2.56 -16.04 -12.50
N ILE A 174 2.74 -15.51 -11.29
CA ILE A 174 3.90 -15.80 -10.46
C ILE A 174 3.59 -17.05 -9.65
N SER A 175 4.15 -18.18 -10.07
CA SER A 175 4.07 -19.43 -9.33
C SER A 175 5.23 -19.51 -8.36
N LEU A 176 4.96 -19.27 -7.09
CA LEU A 176 5.88 -19.63 -6.01
C LEU A 176 5.69 -21.11 -5.61
N SER A 177 5.28 -21.94 -6.61
CA SER A 177 4.99 -23.36 -6.36
C SER A 177 6.25 -24.16 -6.12
N SER A 178 6.21 -24.99 -5.10
CA SER A 178 7.14 -26.04 -4.77
C SER A 178 7.25 -27.09 -5.89
N SER A 179 7.93 -26.79 -6.97
CA SER A 179 8.51 -27.85 -7.78
C SER A 179 9.75 -28.37 -7.03
N ALA A 180 9.89 -29.66 -6.94
CA ALA A 180 10.73 -30.43 -6.02
C ALA A 180 12.26 -30.21 -6.04
N SER A 181 12.72 -29.03 -6.49
CA SER A 181 14.13 -28.62 -6.43
C SER A 181 14.37 -27.35 -5.63
N ASP A 182 13.31 -26.63 -5.18
CA ASP A 182 13.47 -25.28 -4.65
C ASP A 182 12.80 -25.13 -3.27
N ASP A 183 13.51 -25.51 -2.22
CA ASP A 183 13.22 -25.07 -0.83
C ASP A 183 13.12 -23.53 -0.72
N ILE A 184 13.61 -22.80 -1.72
CA ILE A 184 13.64 -21.34 -1.78
C ILE A 184 12.24 -20.77 -2.08
N SER A 185 11.43 -21.40 -2.93
CA SER A 185 10.16 -20.79 -3.38
C SER A 185 9.06 -20.79 -2.32
N SER A 186 8.97 -21.85 -1.51
CA SER A 186 8.00 -21.88 -0.40
C SER A 186 8.40 -20.97 0.75
N SER A 187 9.71 -20.76 0.98
CA SER A 187 10.20 -19.82 1.96
C SER A 187 9.93 -18.38 1.53
N VAL A 188 10.16 -18.00 0.25
CA VAL A 188 9.93 -16.64 -0.25
C VAL A 188 8.47 -16.21 -0.07
N SER A 189 7.49 -17.06 -0.39
CA SER A 189 6.09 -16.74 -0.14
C SER A 189 5.78 -16.55 1.34
N SER A 190 6.26 -17.45 2.18
CA SER A 190 6.09 -17.37 3.63
C SER A 190 6.76 -16.12 4.22
N ASP A 191 7.95 -15.82 3.76
CA ASP A 191 8.71 -14.65 4.22
C ASP A 191 8.04 -13.35 3.77
N LEU A 192 7.60 -13.24 2.51
CA LEU A 192 6.83 -12.09 2.01
C LEU A 192 5.57 -11.86 2.84
N LYS A 193 4.78 -12.90 3.07
CA LYS A 193 3.58 -12.84 3.92
C LYS A 193 3.91 -12.37 5.34
N SER A 194 4.97 -12.90 5.93
CA SER A 194 5.41 -12.57 7.29
C SER A 194 5.83 -11.10 7.42
N ILE A 195 6.67 -10.62 6.51
CA ILE A 195 7.17 -9.22 6.60
C ILE A 195 6.08 -8.20 6.28
N VAL A 196 5.26 -8.43 5.26
CA VAL A 196 4.12 -7.56 4.92
C VAL A 196 3.15 -7.47 6.08
N LYS A 197 2.75 -8.62 6.62
CA LYS A 197 1.86 -8.69 7.79
C LYS A 197 2.42 -7.92 8.97
N SER A 198 3.68 -8.12 9.32
CA SER A 198 4.32 -7.46 10.46
C SER A 198 4.28 -5.93 10.35
N VAL A 199 4.51 -5.38 9.17
CA VAL A 199 4.47 -3.93 8.95
C VAL A 199 3.04 -3.40 9.03
N VAL A 200 2.09 -4.05 8.39
CA VAL A 200 0.70 -3.62 8.36
C VAL A 200 0.04 -3.71 9.74
N GLU A 201 0.28 -4.79 10.49
CA GLU A 201 -0.15 -4.91 11.89
C GLU A 201 0.43 -3.80 12.77
N LYS A 202 1.64 -3.35 12.48
CA LYS A 202 2.27 -2.28 13.25
C LYS A 202 1.62 -0.94 13.01
N ILE A 203 1.12 -0.68 11.82
CA ILE A 203 0.33 0.52 11.52
C ILE A 203 -0.98 0.51 12.33
N SER A 204 -1.67 -0.64 12.42
CA SER A 204 -2.98 -0.76 13.08
C SER A 204 -2.95 -0.56 14.61
N VAL A 205 -1.81 -0.75 15.24
CA VAL A 205 -1.68 -0.67 16.73
C VAL A 205 -1.34 0.73 17.23
N ARG A 206 -1.11 1.69 16.32
CA ARG A 206 -0.61 3.02 16.70
C ARG A 206 -1.69 4.09 16.59
N ASN A 207 -1.92 4.78 17.72
CA ASN A 207 -2.86 5.90 17.80
C ASN A 207 -2.18 7.27 17.68
N ASP A 208 -0.92 7.32 17.27
CA ASP A 208 -0.19 8.57 17.08
C ASP A 208 0.42 8.66 15.66
N SER A 209 0.34 9.85 15.09
CA SER A 209 0.77 10.13 13.73
C SER A 209 2.28 10.03 13.53
N THR A 210 3.06 10.38 14.53
CA THR A 210 4.53 10.35 14.45
C THR A 210 4.99 8.92 14.27
N ALA A 211 4.43 7.98 15.04
CA ALA A 211 4.76 6.58 14.90
C ALA A 211 4.25 5.99 13.57
N THR A 212 3.06 6.39 13.11
CA THR A 212 2.54 5.93 11.82
C THR A 212 3.37 6.49 10.66
N SER A 213 3.81 7.74 10.73
CA SER A 213 4.72 8.33 9.75
C SER A 213 6.06 7.59 9.71
N ALA A 214 6.64 7.30 10.88
CA ALA A 214 7.88 6.54 10.97
C ALA A 214 7.75 5.13 10.35
N ILE A 215 6.62 4.44 10.60
CA ILE A 215 6.38 3.13 10.00
C ILE A 215 6.19 3.24 8.49
N THR A 216 5.51 4.28 8.02
CA THR A 216 5.32 4.50 6.58
C THR A 216 6.65 4.78 5.88
N ASN A 217 7.51 5.61 6.47
CA ASN A 217 8.86 5.86 5.96
C ASN A 217 9.69 4.58 5.93
N TYR A 218 9.65 3.78 7.00
CA TYR A 218 10.30 2.48 7.02
C TYR A 218 9.74 1.55 5.93
N ALA A 219 8.44 1.53 5.73
CA ALA A 219 7.77 0.68 4.73
C ALA A 219 8.12 1.08 3.29
N THR A 220 8.32 2.37 3.03
CA THR A 220 8.74 2.86 1.70
C THR A 220 10.24 2.78 1.47
N GLY A 221 11.03 2.68 2.54
CA GLY A 221 12.49 2.56 2.50
C GLY A 221 12.97 1.11 2.67
N THR A 222 13.48 0.79 3.84
CA THR A 222 14.16 -0.48 4.12
C THR A 222 13.28 -1.71 3.91
N PHE A 223 12.03 -1.67 4.36
CA PHE A 223 11.10 -2.78 4.13
C PHE A 223 10.92 -3.09 2.64
N LEU A 224 10.78 -2.05 1.82
CA LEU A 224 10.65 -2.22 0.38
C LEU A 224 11.91 -2.86 -0.22
N ASN A 225 13.10 -2.41 0.20
CA ASN A 225 14.36 -3.01 -0.24
C ASN A 225 14.45 -4.50 0.13
N ASP A 226 13.94 -4.89 1.29
CA ASP A 226 13.89 -6.29 1.70
C ASP A 226 12.87 -7.10 0.86
N VAL A 227 11.73 -6.50 0.49
CA VAL A 227 10.76 -7.11 -0.45
C VAL A 227 11.39 -7.33 -1.83
N ILE A 228 12.12 -6.35 -2.34
CA ILE A 228 12.87 -6.43 -3.60
C ILE A 228 13.97 -7.50 -3.51
N ALA A 229 14.69 -7.55 -2.40
CA ALA A 229 15.72 -8.57 -2.17
C ALA A 229 15.15 -9.99 -2.10
N LEU A 230 13.95 -10.16 -1.54
CA LEU A 230 13.21 -11.44 -1.59
C LEU A 230 12.87 -11.84 -3.02
N ALA A 231 12.38 -10.89 -3.82
CA ALA A 231 12.04 -11.14 -5.23
C ALA A 231 13.26 -11.57 -6.05
N ASN A 232 14.42 -10.98 -5.76
CA ASN A 232 15.69 -11.25 -6.43
C ASN A 232 16.48 -12.45 -5.86
N GLY A 233 15.98 -13.10 -4.81
CA GLY A 233 16.66 -14.20 -4.14
C GLY A 233 17.93 -13.78 -3.39
N THR A 234 18.07 -12.51 -3.03
CA THR A 234 19.24 -11.92 -2.34
C THR A 234 18.93 -11.49 -0.90
N ALA A 235 17.76 -11.86 -0.38
CA ALA A 235 17.29 -11.44 0.93
C ALA A 235 18.21 -11.94 2.06
N ASP A 236 18.40 -11.08 3.07
CA ASP A 236 19.04 -11.47 4.32
C ASP A 236 18.07 -12.30 5.17
N ALA A 237 18.28 -13.62 5.21
CA ALA A 237 17.44 -14.53 5.94
C ALA A 237 17.38 -14.23 7.45
N VAL A 238 18.46 -13.71 8.04
CA VAL A 238 18.52 -13.33 9.46
C VAL A 238 17.63 -12.10 9.70
N ARG A 239 17.72 -11.13 8.83
CA ARG A 239 16.88 -9.92 8.88
C ARG A 239 15.41 -10.27 8.70
N ILE A 240 15.07 -11.08 7.70
CA ILE A 240 13.69 -11.53 7.45
C ILE A 240 13.12 -12.27 8.68
N ALA A 241 13.86 -13.21 9.25
CA ALA A 241 13.42 -13.95 10.44
C ALA A 241 13.22 -13.04 11.68
N SER A 242 13.86 -11.88 11.72
CA SER A 242 13.75 -10.94 12.84
C SER A 242 12.57 -9.95 12.72
N TYR A 243 11.90 -9.85 11.57
CA TYR A 243 10.88 -8.82 11.31
C TYR A 243 9.79 -8.76 12.38
N SER A 244 9.15 -9.89 12.69
CA SER A 244 8.04 -9.93 13.65
C SER A 244 8.48 -9.67 15.09
N SER A 245 9.70 -10.06 15.46
CA SER A 245 10.22 -9.91 16.82
C SER A 245 10.91 -8.58 17.08
N ASN A 246 11.52 -7.97 16.07
CA ASN A 246 12.39 -6.80 16.20
C ASN A 246 11.94 -5.57 15.40
N LEU A 247 10.72 -5.54 14.88
CA LEU A 247 10.25 -4.47 14.00
C LEU A 247 10.42 -3.07 14.62
N ASN A 248 10.18 -2.90 15.91
CA ASN A 248 10.41 -1.62 16.60
C ASN A 248 11.88 -1.18 16.56
N SER A 249 12.79 -2.15 16.73
CA SER A 249 14.24 -1.86 16.69
C SER A 249 14.71 -1.59 15.25
N LEU A 250 14.10 -2.27 14.28
CA LEU A 250 14.37 -2.05 12.86
C LEU A 250 13.92 -0.65 12.45
N ILE A 251 12.70 -0.25 12.80
CA ILE A 251 12.17 1.10 12.53
C ILE A 251 13.04 2.16 13.20
N ALA A 252 13.42 1.98 14.46
CA ALA A 252 14.27 2.94 15.17
C ALA A 252 15.69 3.03 14.59
N SER A 253 16.24 1.92 14.07
CA SER A 253 17.56 1.93 13.43
C SER A 253 17.54 2.66 12.09
N ASP A 254 16.46 2.52 11.34
CA ASP A 254 16.32 3.20 10.05
C ASP A 254 16.13 4.72 10.22
N GLN A 255 15.40 5.16 11.24
CA GLN A 255 15.28 6.58 11.56
C GLN A 255 16.61 7.25 11.91
N ASN A 256 17.57 6.51 12.47
CA ASN A 256 18.89 7.03 12.79
C ASN A 256 19.84 7.08 11.59
N ILE A 257 19.55 6.41 10.50
CA ILE A 257 20.35 6.40 9.27
C ILE A 257 20.04 7.63 8.41
N ASP A 258 18.78 8.09 8.41
CA ASP A 258 18.35 9.25 7.63
C ASP A 258 18.78 10.60 8.25
N GLU A 259 19.22 10.63 9.51
CA GLU A 259 19.75 11.85 10.17
C GLU A 259 21.28 12.04 10.02
N SER A 260 21.98 11.15 9.32
CA SER A 260 23.43 11.17 9.11
C SER A 260 23.81 11.49 7.65
#